data_2eb667b8c868752fa77bf1d3fa18a50e
#
_entry.id   2eb667b8c868752fa77bf1d3fa18a50e
#
_cell.length_a   1.000
_cell.length_b   1.000
_cell.length_c   1.000
_cell.angle_alpha   90.00
_cell.angle_beta   90.00
_cell.angle_gamma   90.00
#
_symmetry.space_group_name_H-M   'P 1'
#
loop_
_entity.id
_entity.type
_entity.pdbx_description
1 polymer ?
#
loop_
_entity_poly.entity_id
_entity_poly.type
_entity_poly.pdbx_seq_one_letter_code
_entity_poly.pdbx_strand_id
1 'polypeptide(L)'
;KYEEEGMEWSAKNREEQQLVAEYIRTGLQPFATEITESTPYTARAAHLAHLRTDFTFHLRDRKRLGSFLSVFHPTPAVCGMPKEAARQFILRNEHLQRSYYSGFSGLIGRSGQARLYVTLRCMQLSRTVCRLYAGGGILKESNEENEWQETEAKLDTMRQLLRSD
;
A
#
# COMPACT_ATOMS: atom_id res chain seq x y z
N LYS A 1 13.22 7.85 7.86
CA LYS A 1 14.20 7.26 8.80
C LYS A 1 15.14 6.37 8.01
N TYR A 2 16.41 6.70 8.02
CA TYR A 2 17.49 5.83 7.52
C TYR A 2 17.71 4.75 8.57
N GLU A 3 17.61 3.49 8.17
CA GLU A 3 17.84 2.37 9.07
C GLU A 3 18.88 1.47 8.44
N GLU A 4 20.00 1.32 9.13
CA GLU A 4 21.16 0.54 8.71
C GLU A 4 20.94 -0.97 8.84
N GLU A 5 21.76 -1.78 8.16
CA GLU A 5 21.79 -3.24 8.33
C GLU A 5 22.01 -3.59 9.82
N GLY A 6 21.08 -4.37 10.38
CA GLY A 6 21.11 -4.78 11.79
C GLY A 6 19.98 -4.20 12.65
N MET A 7 19.04 -3.46 12.06
CA MET A 7 17.95 -2.84 12.78
C MET A 7 16.90 -3.82 13.25
N GLU A 8 16.59 -3.76 14.51
CA GLU A 8 15.46 -4.47 15.08
C GLU A 8 14.16 -3.68 14.82
N TRP A 9 13.24 -4.29 14.10
CA TRP A 9 11.90 -3.77 13.93
C TRP A 9 11.15 -3.76 15.26
N SER A 10 10.44 -2.67 15.56
CA SER A 10 9.64 -2.57 16.77
C SER A 10 8.55 -3.64 16.79
N ALA A 11 8.08 -4.03 17.99
CA ALA A 11 6.95 -4.95 18.14
C ALA A 11 5.72 -4.47 17.35
N LYS A 12 5.44 -3.16 17.38
CA LYS A 12 4.38 -2.51 16.61
C LYS A 12 4.50 -2.76 15.11
N ASN A 13 5.68 -2.54 14.51
CA ASN A 13 5.88 -2.75 13.08
C ASN A 13 5.69 -4.23 12.67
N ARG A 14 6.12 -5.16 13.55
CA ARG A 14 5.93 -6.59 13.31
C ARG A 14 4.47 -6.99 13.40
N GLU A 15 3.72 -6.46 14.36
CA GLU A 15 2.29 -6.71 14.52
C GLU A 15 1.49 -6.17 13.33
N GLU A 16 1.74 -4.93 12.91
CA GLU A 16 1.14 -4.34 11.72
C GLU A 16 1.39 -5.19 10.46
N GLN A 17 2.63 -5.64 10.27
CA GLN A 17 3.00 -6.50 9.15
C GLN A 17 2.29 -7.85 9.22
N GLN A 18 2.18 -8.45 10.40
CA GLN A 18 1.50 -9.72 10.61
C GLN A 18 0.00 -9.63 10.28
N LEU A 19 -0.67 -8.57 10.70
CA LEU A 19 -2.08 -8.32 10.36
C LEU A 19 -2.29 -8.21 8.84
N VAL A 20 -1.40 -7.51 8.16
CA VAL A 20 -1.46 -7.38 6.69
C VAL A 20 -1.19 -8.73 6.02
N ALA A 21 -0.20 -9.50 6.50
CA ALA A 21 0.11 -10.82 5.95
C ALA A 21 -1.07 -11.80 6.13
N GLU A 22 -1.71 -11.81 7.28
CA GLU A 22 -2.89 -12.62 7.54
C GLU A 22 -4.07 -12.23 6.64
N TYR A 23 -4.31 -10.94 6.46
CA TYR A 23 -5.31 -10.44 5.52
C TYR A 23 -5.05 -10.94 4.09
N ILE A 24 -3.81 -10.89 3.63
CA ILE A 24 -3.42 -11.36 2.30
C ILE A 24 -3.62 -12.88 2.21
N ARG A 25 -3.12 -13.64 3.17
CA ARG A 25 -3.25 -15.10 3.22
C ARG A 25 -4.71 -15.55 3.14
N THR A 26 -5.58 -14.95 3.94
CA THR A 26 -7.02 -15.22 3.94
C THR A 26 -7.66 -14.86 2.60
N GLY A 27 -7.32 -13.70 2.03
CA GLY A 27 -7.83 -13.25 0.74
C GLY A 27 -7.38 -14.11 -0.44
N LEU A 28 -6.22 -14.78 -0.35
CA LEU A 28 -5.70 -15.67 -1.40
C LEU A 28 -6.45 -17.01 -1.47
N GLN A 29 -6.91 -17.54 -0.36
CA GLN A 29 -7.49 -18.90 -0.27
C GLN A 29 -8.56 -19.21 -1.32
N PRO A 30 -9.55 -18.34 -1.60
CA PRO A 30 -10.59 -18.60 -2.59
C PRO A 30 -10.08 -18.60 -4.04
N PHE A 31 -8.94 -17.98 -4.30
CA PHE A 31 -8.44 -17.72 -5.65
C PHE A 31 -7.16 -18.48 -6.02
N ALA A 32 -6.46 -19.00 -5.05
CA ALA A 32 -5.11 -19.51 -5.24
C ALA A 32 -4.92 -20.93 -4.73
N THR A 33 -3.89 -21.58 -5.27
CA THR A 33 -3.33 -22.85 -4.80
C THR A 33 -1.83 -22.70 -4.61
N GLU A 34 -1.21 -23.64 -3.92
CA GLU A 34 0.24 -23.68 -3.71
C GLU A 34 0.77 -22.37 -3.12
N ILE A 35 0.04 -21.85 -2.11
CA ILE A 35 0.40 -20.59 -1.46
C ILE A 35 1.61 -20.85 -0.57
N THR A 36 2.70 -20.15 -0.85
CA THR A 36 3.89 -20.09 0.00
C THR A 36 4.10 -18.66 0.48
N GLU A 37 4.62 -18.53 1.69
CA GLU A 37 4.87 -17.24 2.33
C GLU A 37 6.32 -17.20 2.82
N SER A 38 7.04 -16.12 2.52
CA SER A 38 8.37 -15.90 3.06
C SER A 38 8.31 -15.48 4.53
N THR A 39 9.39 -15.73 5.27
CA THR A 39 9.60 -15.02 6.54
C THR A 39 9.69 -13.52 6.26
N PRO A 40 9.18 -12.65 7.18
CA PRO A 40 9.35 -11.21 7.06
C PRO A 40 10.83 -10.83 7.00
N TYR A 41 11.18 -9.93 6.10
CA TYR A 41 12.55 -9.43 5.95
C TYR A 41 12.56 -7.94 5.62
N THR A 42 13.69 -7.28 5.88
CA THR A 42 13.88 -5.89 5.54
C THR A 42 14.15 -5.73 4.04
N ALA A 43 13.27 -4.99 3.36
CA ALA A 43 13.45 -4.62 1.96
C ALA A 43 13.70 -3.11 1.85
N ARG A 44 14.60 -2.72 0.95
CA ARG A 44 14.88 -1.32 0.66
C ARG A 44 14.10 -0.87 -0.57
N ALA A 45 13.50 0.32 -0.46
CA ALA A 45 12.87 1.02 -1.58
C ALA A 45 13.34 2.47 -1.57
N ALA A 46 14.23 2.82 -2.49
CA ALA A 46 14.96 4.08 -2.51
C ALA A 46 15.70 4.31 -1.17
N HIS A 47 15.35 5.34 -0.44
CA HIS A 47 15.96 5.70 0.84
C HIS A 47 15.18 5.17 2.06
N LEU A 48 14.19 4.32 1.85
CA LEU A 48 13.33 3.80 2.92
C LEU A 48 13.54 2.30 3.09
N ALA A 49 13.52 1.84 4.34
CA ALA A 49 13.44 0.44 4.69
C ALA A 49 11.99 0.07 5.01
N HIS A 50 11.57 -1.11 4.58
CA HIS A 50 10.25 -1.66 4.82
C HIS A 50 10.36 -3.10 5.30
N LEU A 51 9.51 -3.49 6.24
CA LEU A 51 9.30 -4.90 6.56
C LEU A 51 8.42 -5.51 5.46
N ARG A 52 8.92 -6.57 4.80
CA ARG A 52 8.30 -7.18 3.63
C ARG A 52 8.07 -8.66 3.83
N THR A 53 6.93 -9.14 3.37
CA THR A 53 6.60 -10.56 3.23
C THR A 53 6.16 -10.81 1.78
N ASP A 54 6.73 -11.82 1.15
CA ASP A 54 6.37 -12.24 -0.21
C ASP A 54 5.44 -13.44 -0.18
N PHE A 55 4.43 -13.40 -1.03
CA PHE A 55 3.52 -14.51 -1.28
C PHE A 55 3.70 -15.00 -2.70
N THR A 56 3.94 -16.29 -2.87
CA THR A 56 3.97 -16.94 -4.17
C THR A 56 2.81 -17.94 -4.24
N PHE A 57 2.08 -17.94 -5.34
CA PHE A 57 0.90 -18.78 -5.49
C PHE A 57 0.54 -18.99 -6.97
N HIS A 58 -0.32 -19.97 -7.25
CA HIS A 58 -0.93 -20.16 -8.55
C HIS A 58 -2.41 -19.73 -8.52
N LEU A 59 -2.82 -18.85 -9.43
CA LEU A 59 -4.23 -18.51 -9.58
C LEU A 59 -4.98 -19.71 -10.19
N ARG A 60 -6.07 -20.12 -9.54
CA ARG A 60 -6.97 -21.18 -10.02
C ARG A 60 -7.59 -20.86 -11.38
N ASP A 61 -7.92 -19.59 -11.58
CA ASP A 61 -8.51 -19.09 -12.81
C ASP A 61 -8.04 -17.66 -13.11
N ARG A 62 -7.23 -17.53 -14.16
CA ARG A 62 -6.72 -16.21 -14.60
C ARG A 62 -7.80 -15.27 -15.09
N LYS A 63 -8.95 -15.78 -15.57
CA LYS A 63 -10.07 -14.95 -16.00
C LYS A 63 -10.72 -14.20 -14.83
N ARG A 64 -10.50 -14.66 -13.61
CA ARG A 64 -11.00 -14.02 -12.39
C ARG A 64 -10.06 -12.97 -11.79
N LEU A 65 -9.07 -12.49 -12.53
CA LEU A 65 -8.11 -11.47 -12.05
C LEU A 65 -8.82 -10.22 -11.49
N GLY A 66 -9.88 -9.75 -12.13
CA GLY A 66 -10.67 -8.61 -11.64
C GLY A 66 -11.32 -8.88 -10.27
N SER A 67 -11.94 -10.05 -10.09
CA SER A 67 -12.51 -10.46 -8.79
C SER A 67 -11.43 -10.63 -7.72
N PHE A 68 -10.28 -11.20 -8.09
CA PHE A 68 -9.12 -11.31 -7.22
C PHE A 68 -8.66 -9.93 -6.73
N LEU A 69 -8.46 -8.99 -7.63
CA LEU A 69 -8.04 -7.62 -7.27
C LEU A 69 -9.08 -6.90 -6.39
N SER A 70 -10.38 -7.13 -6.63
CA SER A 70 -11.45 -6.53 -5.82
C SER A 70 -11.44 -6.96 -4.36
N VAL A 71 -10.99 -8.18 -4.06
CA VAL A 71 -10.83 -8.63 -2.67
C VAL A 71 -9.75 -7.85 -1.94
N PHE A 72 -8.64 -7.57 -2.63
CA PHE A 72 -7.52 -6.84 -2.02
C PHE A 72 -7.66 -5.32 -2.08
N HIS A 73 -8.60 -4.79 -2.85
CA HIS A 73 -8.82 -3.35 -2.95
C HIS A 73 -9.98 -2.88 -2.06
N PRO A 74 -9.82 -1.78 -1.31
CA PRO A 74 -8.55 -1.14 -0.96
C PRO A 74 -7.73 -2.01 -0.01
N THR A 75 -6.41 -1.90 -0.08
CA THR A 75 -5.52 -2.62 0.84
C THR A 75 -5.57 -2.04 2.25
N PRO A 76 -5.23 -2.82 3.29
CA PRO A 76 -5.16 -2.30 4.66
C PRO A 76 -4.27 -1.07 4.82
N ALA A 77 -3.19 -1.00 4.06
CA ALA A 77 -2.24 0.13 4.09
C ALA A 77 -2.85 1.49 3.70
N VAL A 78 -3.97 1.50 2.98
CA VAL A 78 -4.65 2.72 2.52
C VAL A 78 -6.09 2.85 3.02
N CYS A 79 -6.60 1.82 3.66
CA CYS A 79 -7.95 1.78 4.18
C CYS A 79 -7.96 1.64 5.71
N GLY A 80 -7.11 0.77 6.26
CA GLY A 80 -7.14 0.39 7.67
C GLY A 80 -7.85 -0.94 7.93
N MET A 81 -7.85 -1.36 9.17
CA MET A 81 -8.46 -2.59 9.67
C MET A 81 -9.35 -2.30 10.89
N PRO A 82 -10.49 -3.00 11.06
CA PRO A 82 -11.15 -3.90 10.11
C PRO A 82 -11.61 -3.18 8.84
N LYS A 83 -11.38 -3.79 7.69
CA LYS A 83 -11.51 -3.14 6.36
C LYS A 83 -12.85 -2.42 6.13
N GLU A 84 -13.98 -3.09 6.39
CA GLU A 84 -15.28 -2.50 6.10
C GLU A 84 -15.61 -1.32 7.03
N ALA A 85 -15.30 -1.43 8.31
CA ALA A 85 -15.49 -0.34 9.28
C ALA A 85 -14.62 0.88 8.92
N ALA A 86 -13.35 0.64 8.60
CA ALA A 86 -12.41 1.68 8.18
C ALA A 86 -12.87 2.34 6.87
N ARG A 87 -13.30 1.55 5.89
CA ARG A 87 -13.84 2.06 4.63
C ARG A 87 -15.06 2.95 4.83
N GLN A 88 -16.00 2.53 5.65
CA GLN A 88 -17.20 3.33 5.96
C GLN A 88 -16.84 4.63 6.69
N PHE A 89 -15.85 4.58 7.60
CA PHE A 89 -15.35 5.76 8.27
C PHE A 89 -14.74 6.77 7.27
N ILE A 90 -13.87 6.29 6.38
CA ILE A 90 -13.24 7.12 5.35
C ILE A 90 -14.31 7.78 4.46
N LEU A 91 -15.29 7.01 3.97
CA LEU A 91 -16.34 7.52 3.10
C LEU A 91 -17.23 8.58 3.75
N ARG A 92 -17.38 8.55 5.08
CA ARG A 92 -18.19 9.53 5.82
C ARG A 92 -17.41 10.79 6.22
N ASN A 93 -16.11 10.66 6.46
CA ASN A 93 -15.32 11.72 7.09
C ASN A 93 -14.27 12.35 6.15
N GLU A 94 -13.81 11.64 5.14
CA GLU A 94 -12.84 12.17 4.20
C GLU A 94 -13.55 12.92 3.07
N HIS A 95 -13.35 14.21 3.01
CA HIS A 95 -13.94 15.09 1.98
C HIS A 95 -13.06 15.21 0.73
N LEU A 96 -12.03 14.40 0.61
CA LEU A 96 -11.09 14.39 -0.49
C LEU A 96 -11.50 13.36 -1.55
N GLN A 97 -11.51 13.78 -2.82
CA GLN A 97 -11.59 12.83 -3.92
C GLN A 97 -10.22 12.20 -4.17
N ARG A 98 -10.08 10.95 -3.82
CA ARG A 98 -8.81 10.19 -3.97
C ARG A 98 -8.44 9.94 -5.43
N SER A 99 -9.40 9.97 -6.36
CA SER A 99 -9.20 9.66 -7.79
C SER A 99 -8.46 8.30 -7.95
N TYR A 100 -7.26 8.33 -8.52
CA TYR A 100 -6.41 7.14 -8.67
C TYR A 100 -5.59 6.80 -7.43
N TYR A 101 -5.49 7.71 -6.46
CA TYR A 101 -4.79 7.45 -5.20
C TYR A 101 -5.46 6.33 -4.42
N SER A 102 -4.68 5.45 -3.81
CA SER A 102 -5.09 4.23 -3.10
C SER A 102 -5.72 3.14 -3.97
N GLY A 103 -5.81 3.34 -5.29
CA GLY A 103 -6.17 2.30 -6.24
C GLY A 103 -5.00 1.37 -6.55
N PHE A 104 -5.06 0.75 -7.71
CA PHE A 104 -3.93 0.00 -8.26
C PHE A 104 -3.75 0.35 -9.74
N SER A 105 -2.52 0.30 -10.19
CA SER A 105 -2.16 0.56 -11.59
C SER A 105 -1.05 -0.38 -12.03
N GLY A 106 -0.92 -0.58 -13.34
CA GLY A 106 0.14 -1.39 -13.89
C GLY A 106 -0.15 -1.88 -15.30
N LEU A 107 0.61 -2.89 -15.72
CA LEU A 107 0.54 -3.45 -17.06
C LEU A 107 0.03 -4.88 -17.02
N ILE A 108 -0.86 -5.20 -17.95
CA ILE A 108 -1.30 -6.56 -18.23
C ILE A 108 -0.92 -6.86 -19.69
N GLY A 109 0.04 -7.76 -19.86
CA GLY A 109 0.50 -8.18 -21.17
C GLY A 109 -0.44 -9.18 -21.84
N ARG A 110 -0.37 -9.26 -23.17
CA ARG A 110 -1.14 -10.24 -23.95
C ARG A 110 -0.81 -11.70 -23.59
N SER A 111 0.40 -11.96 -23.14
CA SER A 111 0.83 -13.28 -22.63
C SER A 111 0.23 -13.65 -21.28
N GLY A 112 -0.59 -12.78 -20.68
CA GLY A 112 -1.17 -12.97 -19.35
C GLY A 112 -0.24 -12.63 -18.19
N GLN A 113 0.94 -12.11 -18.46
CA GLN A 113 1.79 -11.52 -17.42
C GLN A 113 1.18 -10.21 -16.94
N ALA A 114 1.11 -10.00 -15.63
CA ALA A 114 0.63 -8.77 -15.04
C ALA A 114 1.64 -8.23 -14.01
N ARG A 115 1.82 -6.91 -14.00
CA ARG A 115 2.59 -6.19 -12.98
C ARG A 115 1.72 -5.05 -12.48
N LEU A 116 1.16 -5.23 -11.29
CA LEU A 116 0.21 -4.31 -10.69
C LEU A 116 0.76 -3.82 -9.35
N TYR A 117 0.58 -2.55 -9.08
CA TYR A 117 1.06 -1.88 -7.88
C TYR A 117 -0.07 -1.08 -7.25
N VAL A 118 -0.10 -1.00 -5.92
CA VAL A 118 -0.97 -0.05 -5.23
C VAL A 118 -0.49 1.36 -5.52
N THR A 119 -1.40 2.22 -5.95
CA THR A 119 -1.08 3.60 -6.34
C THR A 119 -0.93 4.47 -5.10
N LEU A 120 0.30 4.54 -4.59
CA LEU A 120 0.72 5.38 -3.49
C LEU A 120 1.72 6.42 -3.99
N ARG A 121 1.90 7.53 -3.22
CA ARG A 121 2.90 8.55 -3.55
C ARG A 121 2.81 8.93 -5.03
N CYS A 122 1.65 9.39 -5.43
CA CYS A 122 1.37 9.75 -6.81
C CYS A 122 1.01 11.23 -6.94
N MET A 123 1.06 11.72 -8.16
CA MET A 123 0.59 13.05 -8.49
C MET A 123 -0.34 13.00 -9.71
N GLN A 124 -1.25 13.95 -9.72
CA GLN A 124 -2.11 14.21 -10.87
C GLN A 124 -1.69 15.53 -11.50
N LEU A 125 -1.33 15.48 -12.77
CA LEU A 125 -0.95 16.66 -13.54
C LEU A 125 -2.13 17.09 -14.40
N SER A 126 -2.46 18.38 -14.35
CA SER A 126 -3.37 19.03 -15.27
C SER A 126 -2.65 20.19 -15.96
N ARG A 127 -3.34 20.93 -16.82
CA ARG A 127 -2.71 22.04 -17.53
C ARG A 127 -2.16 23.14 -16.61
N THR A 128 -2.76 23.33 -15.45
CA THR A 128 -2.46 24.47 -14.56
C THR A 128 -2.21 24.06 -13.12
N VAL A 129 -2.50 22.81 -12.75
CA VAL A 129 -2.42 22.36 -11.36
C VAL A 129 -1.75 21.00 -11.28
N CYS A 130 -0.83 20.87 -10.34
CA CYS A 130 -0.28 19.60 -9.91
C CYS A 130 -0.85 19.26 -8.53
N ARG A 131 -1.52 18.11 -8.41
CA ARG A 131 -2.07 17.62 -7.15
C ARG A 131 -1.27 16.42 -6.69
N LEU A 132 -0.67 16.54 -5.52
CA LEU A 132 0.10 15.47 -4.88
C LEU A 132 -0.77 14.72 -3.87
N TYR A 133 -0.56 13.43 -3.75
CA TYR A 133 -1.31 12.56 -2.84
C TYR A 133 -0.35 11.81 -1.92
N ALA A 134 -0.62 11.89 -0.63
CA ALA A 134 -0.01 11.07 0.40
C ALA A 134 -1.02 10.81 1.53
N GLY A 135 -0.72 9.86 2.40
CA GLY A 135 -1.52 9.55 3.57
C GLY A 135 -0.74 8.67 4.54
N GLY A 136 -1.19 8.64 5.77
CA GLY A 136 -0.69 7.81 6.85
C GLY A 136 -1.77 6.92 7.45
N GLY A 137 -1.37 5.87 8.17
CA GLY A 137 -2.26 5.07 8.99
C GLY A 137 -2.41 5.69 10.37
N ILE A 138 -3.64 5.97 10.79
CA ILE A 138 -3.92 6.52 12.12
C ILE A 138 -4.15 5.37 13.09
N LEU A 139 -3.44 5.39 14.20
CA LEU A 139 -3.57 4.48 15.31
C LEU A 139 -4.04 5.23 16.57
N LYS A 140 -4.42 4.49 17.60
CA LYS A 140 -4.89 5.07 18.87
C LYS A 140 -3.84 5.99 19.51
N GLU A 141 -2.57 5.65 19.35
CA GLU A 141 -1.41 6.37 19.89
C GLU A 141 -0.86 7.42 18.93
N SER A 142 -1.48 7.60 17.75
CA SER A 142 -1.03 8.58 16.77
C SER A 142 -1.16 10.00 17.32
N ASN A 143 -0.15 10.81 17.03
CA ASN A 143 -0.13 12.23 17.33
C ASN A 143 -0.33 13.02 16.02
N GLU A 144 -1.24 13.95 16.01
CA GLU A 144 -1.66 14.70 14.81
C GLU A 144 -0.46 15.36 14.10
N GLU A 145 0.39 16.05 14.85
CA GLU A 145 1.57 16.73 14.29
C GLU A 145 2.55 15.76 13.65
N ASN A 146 2.82 14.63 14.29
CA ASN A 146 3.74 13.62 13.76
C ASN A 146 3.19 12.97 12.50
N GLU A 147 1.89 12.67 12.47
CA GLU A 147 1.23 12.09 11.29
C GLU A 147 1.21 13.09 10.12
N TRP A 148 0.98 14.37 10.41
CA TRP A 148 1.06 15.44 9.42
C TRP A 148 2.47 15.54 8.82
N GLN A 149 3.50 15.60 9.65
CA GLN A 149 4.90 15.66 9.21
C GLN A 149 5.29 14.43 8.40
N GLU A 150 4.78 13.25 8.75
CA GLU A 150 5.01 12.03 7.99
C GLU A 150 4.37 12.10 6.60
N THR A 151 3.15 12.64 6.49
CA THR A 151 2.50 12.82 5.18
C THR A 151 3.23 13.85 4.32
N GLU A 152 3.70 14.96 4.90
CA GLU A 152 4.52 15.96 4.19
C GLU A 152 5.83 15.35 3.67
N ALA A 153 6.53 14.57 4.49
CA ALA A 153 7.74 13.86 4.06
C ALA A 153 7.46 12.86 2.92
N LYS A 154 6.29 12.21 2.93
CA LYS A 154 5.86 11.32 1.84
C LYS A 154 5.58 12.07 0.53
N LEU A 155 5.07 13.30 0.60
CA LEU A 155 4.86 14.15 -0.58
C LEU A 155 6.16 14.59 -1.23
N ASP A 156 7.25 14.72 -0.49
CA ASP A 156 8.55 15.13 -1.02
C ASP A 156 9.08 14.15 -2.08
N THR A 157 8.73 12.89 -2.00
CA THR A 157 9.06 11.90 -3.04
C THR A 157 8.57 12.34 -4.43
N MET A 158 7.40 12.98 -4.50
CA MET A 158 6.86 13.49 -5.76
C MET A 158 7.29 14.93 -6.04
N ARG A 159 7.44 15.77 -5.00
CA ARG A 159 7.91 17.16 -5.16
C ARG A 159 9.29 17.23 -5.81
N GLN A 160 10.17 16.28 -5.49
CA GLN A 160 11.51 16.22 -6.10
C GLN A 160 11.47 16.08 -7.62
N LEU A 161 10.46 15.41 -8.17
CA LEU A 161 10.28 15.24 -9.61
C LEU A 161 9.81 16.53 -10.31
N LEU A 162 9.36 17.51 -9.55
CA LEU A 162 8.89 18.82 -10.08
C LEU A 162 9.95 19.91 -9.98
N ARG A 163 11.05 19.65 -9.28
CA ARG A 163 12.20 20.56 -9.24
C ARG A 163 13.00 20.33 -10.50
N SER A 164 12.99 21.33 -11.40
CA SER A 164 13.95 21.38 -12.49
C SER A 164 15.32 21.68 -11.88
N ASP A 165 16.34 20.95 -12.30
CA ASP A 165 17.74 21.32 -12.09
C ASP A 165 18.06 22.63 -12.78
#